data_4fea3967b30e1f9c092348ca8d98a4cd
#
_entry.id   4fea3967b30e1f9c092348ca8d98a4cd
#
_cell.length_a   1.000
_cell.length_b   1.000
_cell.length_c   1.000
_cell.angle_alpha   90.00
_cell.angle_beta   90.00
_cell.angle_gamma   90.00
#
_symmetry.space_group_name_H-M   'P 1'
#
loop_
_entity.id
_entity.type
_entity.pdbx_description
1 polymer ?
#
loop_
_entity_poly.entity_id
_entity_poly.type
_entity_poly.pdbx_seq_one_letter_code
_entity_poly.pdbx_strand_id
1 'polypeptide(L)'
;AAMARPGYESDRLVLMLRDLSSGTTQAITNGWDRSVSSIAWAPDSSHMIVTAQDTLDHPAFMVALDGTVSRLTQRGSIGDTMPLADGSMLYTKNSIQAPNDLFRMLPGGNERQLTAVNAALFRQIDPVAVERFSFKGADGDTVWGQVIKPDGAPKGTPTAYLVHGGPQGSF
;
A
#
# COMPACT_ATOMS: atom_id res chain seq x y z
N ALA A 1 -10.44 -11.62 3.55
CA ALA A 1 -9.74 -11.40 4.82
C ALA A 1 -10.74 -11.43 5.98
N ALA A 2 -10.26 -11.69 7.19
CA ALA A 2 -11.07 -11.72 8.40
C ALA A 2 -10.35 -11.04 9.56
N MET A 3 -11.11 -10.40 10.43
CA MET A 3 -10.67 -9.87 11.71
C MET A 3 -10.89 -10.90 12.83
N ALA A 4 -10.14 -10.81 13.92
CA ALA A 4 -10.28 -11.74 15.05
C ALA A 4 -11.59 -11.55 15.81
N ARG A 5 -12.03 -10.31 15.98
CA ARG A 5 -13.30 -9.94 16.65
C ARG A 5 -14.25 -9.35 15.64
N PRO A 6 -15.39 -10.01 15.30
CA PRO A 6 -16.33 -9.51 14.31
C PRO A 6 -16.82 -8.09 14.63
N GLY A 7 -16.68 -7.17 13.66
CA GLY A 7 -17.11 -5.78 13.81
C GLY A 7 -16.16 -4.88 14.62
N TYR A 8 -14.99 -5.37 15.02
CA TYR A 8 -14.01 -4.56 15.74
C TYR A 8 -12.97 -3.98 14.76
N GLU A 9 -13.20 -2.77 14.32
CA GLU A 9 -12.46 -2.12 13.21
C GLU A 9 -10.94 -2.00 13.43
N SER A 10 -10.47 -1.98 14.70
CA SER A 10 -9.04 -1.93 15.01
C SER A 10 -8.33 -3.27 14.82
N ASP A 11 -9.07 -4.37 14.65
CA ASP A 11 -8.46 -5.67 14.44
C ASP A 11 -7.84 -5.77 13.04
N ARG A 12 -6.67 -6.36 12.99
CA ARG A 12 -5.96 -6.65 11.75
C ARG A 12 -6.75 -7.61 10.86
N LEU A 13 -6.84 -7.30 9.57
CA LEU A 13 -7.44 -8.17 8.57
C LEU A 13 -6.41 -9.22 8.11
N VAL A 14 -6.62 -10.47 8.52
CA VAL A 14 -5.80 -11.62 8.15
C VAL A 14 -6.34 -12.25 6.88
N LEU A 15 -5.46 -12.58 5.94
CA LEU A 15 -5.81 -13.34 4.73
C LEU A 15 -6.18 -14.77 5.11
N MET A 16 -7.40 -15.17 4.73
CA MET A 16 -7.91 -16.52 4.96
C MET A 16 -8.04 -17.26 3.62
N LEU A 17 -7.60 -18.50 3.58
CA LEU A 17 -7.77 -19.40 2.46
C LEU A 17 -8.76 -20.51 2.84
N ARG A 18 -9.77 -20.72 2.01
CA ARG A 18 -10.76 -21.80 2.19
C ARG A 18 -10.65 -22.81 1.06
N ASP A 19 -10.45 -24.06 1.42
CA ASP A 19 -10.61 -25.18 0.51
C ASP A 19 -12.11 -25.47 0.32
N LEU A 20 -12.58 -25.37 -0.91
CA LEU A 20 -13.99 -25.54 -1.22
C LEU A 20 -14.44 -27.01 -1.20
N SER A 21 -13.53 -27.97 -1.37
CA SER A 21 -13.84 -29.39 -1.35
C SER A 21 -13.98 -29.94 0.07
N SER A 22 -13.08 -29.57 0.95
CA SER A 22 -13.10 -30.00 2.37
C SER A 22 -13.86 -29.05 3.28
N GLY A 23 -14.09 -27.80 2.84
CA GLY A 23 -14.65 -26.72 3.67
C GLY A 23 -13.68 -26.17 4.71
N THR A 24 -12.42 -26.65 4.76
CA THR A 24 -11.41 -26.21 5.71
C THR A 24 -10.96 -24.77 5.41
N THR A 25 -10.79 -23.96 6.44
CA THR A 25 -10.30 -22.58 6.33
C THR A 25 -9.04 -22.42 7.17
N GLN A 26 -8.01 -21.82 6.59
CA GLN A 26 -6.75 -21.54 7.26
C GLN A 26 -6.35 -20.06 7.14
N ALA A 27 -5.69 -19.55 8.19
CA ALA A 27 -5.15 -18.18 8.22
C ALA A 27 -3.77 -18.17 7.55
N ILE A 28 -3.64 -17.54 6.39
CA ILE A 28 -2.41 -17.53 5.61
C ILE A 28 -1.41 -16.48 6.14
N THR A 29 -1.89 -15.28 6.51
CA THR A 29 -1.01 -14.19 6.94
C THR A 29 -1.05 -13.96 8.46
N ASN A 30 -1.26 -14.98 9.25
CA ASN A 30 -1.38 -14.83 10.72
C ASN A 30 -0.11 -14.26 11.36
N GLY A 31 1.07 -14.61 10.86
CA GLY A 31 2.37 -14.10 11.32
C GLY A 31 2.78 -12.74 10.74
N TRP A 32 2.01 -12.16 9.85
CA TRP A 32 2.35 -10.90 9.19
C TRP A 32 1.62 -9.71 9.84
N ASP A 33 2.37 -8.71 10.27
CA ASP A 33 1.85 -7.54 10.99
C ASP A 33 1.32 -6.44 10.06
N ARG A 34 0.43 -6.80 9.12
CA ARG A 34 -0.27 -5.84 8.26
C ARG A 34 -1.69 -6.32 7.98
N SER A 35 -2.62 -5.37 7.83
CA SER A 35 -3.99 -5.63 7.39
C SER A 35 -4.06 -5.74 5.87
N VAL A 36 -4.63 -6.83 5.38
CA VAL A 36 -4.85 -7.04 3.94
C VAL A 36 -6.01 -6.16 3.46
N SER A 37 -5.76 -5.29 2.46
CA SER A 37 -6.76 -4.39 1.90
C SER A 37 -7.40 -4.96 0.63
N SER A 38 -6.60 -5.40 -0.34
CA SER A 38 -7.08 -6.00 -1.60
C SER A 38 -6.46 -7.37 -1.81
N ILE A 39 -7.10 -8.20 -2.63
CA ILE A 39 -6.63 -9.56 -2.94
C ILE A 39 -6.88 -9.82 -4.42
N ALA A 40 -5.84 -10.23 -5.15
CA ALA A 40 -5.93 -10.70 -6.52
C ALA A 40 -5.15 -12.01 -6.66
N TRP A 41 -5.77 -13.05 -7.22
CA TRP A 41 -5.11 -14.32 -7.50
C TRP A 41 -4.20 -14.23 -8.73
N ALA A 42 -3.04 -14.84 -8.66
CA ALA A 42 -2.26 -15.14 -9.84
C ALA A 42 -3.06 -16.09 -10.77
N PRO A 43 -2.98 -15.93 -12.10
CA PRO A 43 -3.76 -16.74 -13.06
C PRO A 43 -3.53 -18.25 -12.93
N ASP A 44 -2.35 -18.67 -12.49
CA ASP A 44 -1.99 -20.07 -12.24
C ASP A 44 -2.38 -20.58 -10.84
N SER A 45 -3.00 -19.71 -10.02
CA SER A 45 -3.39 -19.97 -8.63
C SER A 45 -2.23 -20.32 -7.69
N SER A 46 -0.98 -20.03 -8.05
CA SER A 46 0.21 -20.35 -7.24
C SER A 46 0.40 -19.41 -6.05
N HIS A 47 -0.10 -18.18 -6.15
CA HIS A 47 0.03 -17.14 -5.12
C HIS A 47 -1.06 -16.07 -5.25
N MET A 48 -1.09 -15.16 -4.31
CA MET A 48 -1.96 -13.99 -4.34
C MET A 48 -1.12 -12.71 -4.32
N ILE A 49 -1.60 -11.66 -4.98
CA ILE A 49 -1.13 -10.29 -4.79
C ILE A 49 -2.10 -9.60 -3.86
N VAL A 50 -1.58 -8.99 -2.81
CA VAL A 50 -2.37 -8.21 -1.85
C VAL A 50 -1.79 -6.81 -1.72
N THR A 51 -2.62 -5.83 -1.34
CA THR A 51 -2.13 -4.53 -0.89
C THR A 51 -2.34 -4.40 0.61
N ALA A 52 -1.48 -3.63 1.26
CA ALA A 52 -1.58 -3.37 2.69
C ALA A 52 -0.92 -2.04 3.03
N GLN A 53 -1.46 -1.33 4.02
CA GLN A 53 -0.82 -0.15 4.57
C GLN A 53 0.50 -0.54 5.25
N ASP A 54 1.56 0.14 4.90
CA ASP A 54 2.88 -0.03 5.50
C ASP A 54 3.54 1.33 5.75
N THR A 55 3.38 1.81 6.98
CA THR A 55 3.78 3.15 7.43
C THR A 55 3.13 4.27 6.58
N LEU A 56 3.89 4.93 5.73
CA LEU A 56 3.44 6.06 4.90
C LEU A 56 3.17 5.66 3.44
N ASP A 57 3.13 4.37 3.13
CA ASP A 57 2.87 3.83 1.80
C ASP A 57 1.78 2.75 1.87
N HIS A 58 1.20 2.43 0.72
CA HIS A 58 0.25 1.32 0.56
C HIS A 58 0.74 0.39 -0.57
N PRO A 59 1.84 -0.37 -0.33
CA PRO A 59 2.45 -1.21 -1.35
C PRO A 59 1.67 -2.48 -1.66
N ALA A 60 2.06 -3.10 -2.80
CA ALA A 60 1.66 -4.46 -3.14
C ALA A 60 2.66 -5.48 -2.59
N PHE A 61 2.14 -6.64 -2.20
CA PHE A 61 2.89 -7.79 -1.70
C PHE A 61 2.43 -9.05 -2.42
N MET A 62 3.35 -9.97 -2.66
CA MET A 62 3.05 -11.35 -3.03
C MET A 62 2.89 -12.18 -1.76
N VAL A 63 1.83 -12.97 -1.70
CA VAL A 63 1.57 -13.92 -0.61
C VAL A 63 1.48 -15.33 -1.20
N ALA A 64 2.44 -16.16 -0.86
CA ALA A 64 2.44 -17.58 -1.22
C ALA A 64 1.42 -18.36 -0.39
N LEU A 65 1.03 -19.55 -0.85
CA LEU A 65 0.03 -20.39 -0.16
C LEU A 65 0.51 -20.91 1.20
N ASP A 66 1.83 -20.95 1.42
CA ASP A 66 2.45 -21.30 2.71
C ASP A 66 2.51 -20.13 3.71
N GLY A 67 2.04 -18.93 3.30
CA GLY A 67 2.03 -17.73 4.13
C GLY A 67 3.29 -16.86 4.02
N THR A 68 4.25 -17.22 3.17
CA THR A 68 5.40 -16.36 2.89
C THR A 68 4.95 -15.08 2.20
N VAL A 69 5.35 -13.91 2.75
CA VAL A 69 5.01 -12.60 2.23
C VAL A 69 6.25 -11.90 1.69
N SER A 70 6.19 -11.42 0.46
CA SER A 70 7.27 -10.67 -0.19
C SER A 70 6.76 -9.34 -0.73
N ARG A 71 7.45 -8.25 -0.41
CA ARG A 71 7.09 -6.91 -0.90
C ARG A 71 7.44 -6.78 -2.38
N LEU A 72 6.50 -6.29 -3.20
CA LEU A 72 6.67 -6.09 -4.63
C LEU A 72 6.96 -4.63 -4.99
N THR A 73 6.25 -3.68 -4.40
CA THR A 73 6.40 -2.25 -4.72
C THR A 73 6.99 -1.49 -3.53
N GLN A 74 7.71 -0.41 -3.81
CA GLN A 74 8.44 0.30 -2.76
C GLN A 74 7.66 1.48 -2.17
N ARG A 75 7.27 2.45 -2.99
CA ARG A 75 6.64 3.70 -2.56
C ARG A 75 5.35 3.99 -3.31
N GLY A 76 4.51 4.81 -2.68
CA GLY A 76 3.22 5.23 -3.21
C GLY A 76 2.07 4.37 -2.71
N SER A 77 0.88 4.74 -3.16
CA SER A 77 -0.33 3.99 -2.91
C SER A 77 -0.68 3.16 -4.15
N ILE A 78 -0.70 1.85 -3.99
CA ILE A 78 -0.98 0.87 -5.03
C ILE A 78 -2.43 0.43 -4.91
N GLY A 79 -3.15 0.45 -6.04
CA GLY A 79 -4.51 -0.07 -6.16
C GLY A 79 -4.70 -0.94 -7.40
N ASP A 80 -5.87 -1.55 -7.50
CA ASP A 80 -6.35 -2.27 -8.69
C ASP A 80 -5.32 -3.26 -9.26
N THR A 81 -4.72 -4.06 -8.40
CA THR A 81 -3.68 -5.01 -8.81
C THR A 81 -4.27 -6.13 -9.66
N MET A 82 -3.67 -6.38 -10.83
CA MET A 82 -4.06 -7.43 -11.78
C MET A 82 -2.83 -8.24 -12.20
N PRO A 83 -2.57 -9.40 -11.57
CA PRO A 83 -1.55 -10.32 -12.03
C PRO A 83 -1.87 -10.87 -13.42
N LEU A 84 -0.85 -11.01 -14.28
CA LEU A 84 -0.98 -11.50 -15.64
C LEU A 84 -0.28 -12.86 -15.83
N ALA A 85 -0.70 -13.62 -16.87
CA ALA A 85 -0.19 -14.96 -17.13
C ALA A 85 1.31 -14.99 -17.49
N ASP A 86 1.89 -13.87 -17.91
CA ASP A 86 3.32 -13.76 -18.20
C ASP A 86 4.17 -13.43 -16.96
N GLY A 87 3.56 -13.46 -15.77
CA GLY A 87 4.22 -13.13 -14.49
C GLY A 87 4.39 -11.64 -14.23
N SER A 88 3.89 -10.78 -15.11
CA SER A 88 3.81 -9.35 -14.86
C SER A 88 2.54 -8.97 -14.08
N MET A 89 2.48 -7.74 -13.57
CA MET A 89 1.32 -7.21 -12.86
C MET A 89 0.98 -5.83 -13.40
N LEU A 90 -0.29 -5.59 -13.72
CA LEU A 90 -0.84 -4.23 -13.92
C LEU A 90 -1.38 -3.70 -12.59
N TYR A 91 -1.29 -2.40 -12.38
CA TYR A 91 -1.81 -1.75 -11.17
C TYR A 91 -1.91 -0.24 -11.35
N THR A 92 -2.76 0.39 -10.55
CA THR A 92 -2.76 1.84 -10.40
C THR A 92 -1.79 2.27 -9.30
N LYS A 93 -1.16 3.42 -9.49
CA LYS A 93 -0.23 4.00 -8.51
C LYS A 93 -0.41 5.50 -8.43
N ASN A 94 -0.48 6.01 -7.20
CA ASN A 94 -0.42 7.42 -6.90
C ASN A 94 0.55 7.72 -5.75
N SER A 95 0.78 8.99 -5.53
CA SER A 95 1.51 9.53 -4.38
C SER A 95 1.05 10.97 -4.12
N ILE A 96 1.53 11.59 -3.04
CA ILE A 96 1.32 13.02 -2.80
C ILE A 96 1.78 13.89 -3.98
N GLN A 97 2.76 13.43 -4.76
CA GLN A 97 3.37 14.17 -5.86
C GLN A 97 2.81 13.80 -7.25
N ALA A 98 1.97 12.78 -7.34
CA ALA A 98 1.42 12.31 -8.61
C ALA A 98 0.06 11.64 -8.44
N PRO A 99 -0.94 11.96 -9.28
CA PRO A 99 -2.24 11.29 -9.28
C PRO A 99 -2.11 9.85 -9.79
N ASN A 100 -3.22 9.11 -9.73
CA ASN A 100 -3.27 7.75 -10.28
C ASN A 100 -2.91 7.71 -11.76
N ASP A 101 -1.96 6.85 -12.07
CA ASP A 101 -1.64 6.38 -13.41
C ASP A 101 -1.52 4.87 -13.43
N LEU A 102 -1.61 4.26 -14.62
CA LEU A 102 -1.46 2.83 -14.82
C LEU A 102 0.01 2.47 -14.99
N PHE A 103 0.42 1.44 -14.28
CA PHE A 103 1.78 0.90 -14.31
C PHE A 103 1.76 -0.59 -14.61
N ARG A 104 2.87 -1.08 -15.13
CA ARG A 104 3.16 -2.51 -15.26
C ARG A 104 4.47 -2.83 -14.58
N MET A 105 4.44 -3.82 -13.70
CA MET A 105 5.65 -4.44 -13.17
C MET A 105 5.96 -5.69 -13.97
N LEU A 106 7.16 -5.77 -14.53
CA LEU A 106 7.65 -6.94 -15.24
C LEU A 106 8.17 -8.00 -14.26
N PRO A 107 8.26 -9.27 -14.65
CA PRO A 107 9.02 -10.25 -13.90
C PRO A 107 10.43 -9.73 -13.62
N GLY A 108 10.90 -9.85 -12.37
CA GLY A 108 12.18 -9.26 -11.94
C GLY A 108 12.09 -7.84 -11.35
N GLY A 109 10.88 -7.26 -11.24
CA GLY A 109 10.63 -6.05 -10.46
C GLY A 109 10.81 -4.71 -11.19
N ASN A 110 11.07 -4.73 -12.50
CA ASN A 110 11.15 -3.51 -13.30
C ASN A 110 9.77 -2.90 -13.51
N GLU A 111 9.58 -1.67 -13.02
CA GLU A 111 8.33 -0.90 -13.15
C GLU A 111 8.34 -0.05 -14.43
N ARG A 112 7.24 -0.04 -15.16
CA ARG A 112 7.00 0.82 -16.31
C ARG A 112 5.66 1.54 -16.17
N GLN A 113 5.68 2.87 -16.23
CA GLN A 113 4.46 3.68 -16.34
C GLN A 113 3.86 3.53 -17.74
N LEU A 114 2.56 3.27 -17.83
CA LEU A 114 1.82 3.07 -19.09
C LEU A 114 0.99 4.28 -19.47
N THR A 115 0.52 5.06 -18.50
CA THR A 115 -0.26 6.27 -18.74
C THR A 115 0.36 7.48 -18.04
N ALA A 116 0.02 8.66 -18.51
CA ALA A 116 0.41 9.93 -17.92
C ALA A 116 -0.74 10.93 -18.10
N VAL A 117 -1.93 10.56 -17.61
CA VAL A 117 -3.20 11.25 -17.91
C VAL A 117 -3.17 12.72 -17.51
N ASN A 118 -2.56 13.02 -16.38
CA ASN A 118 -2.49 14.37 -15.83
C ASN A 118 -1.16 15.11 -16.12
N ALA A 119 -0.30 14.57 -16.98
CA ALA A 119 1.04 15.12 -17.22
C ALA A 119 1.04 16.57 -17.71
N ALA A 120 0.03 16.98 -18.50
CA ALA A 120 -0.09 18.35 -18.98
C ALA A 120 -0.38 19.35 -17.84
N LEU A 121 -1.23 18.97 -16.88
CA LEU A 121 -1.53 19.75 -15.68
C LEU A 121 -0.31 19.79 -14.74
N PHE A 122 0.31 18.64 -14.49
CA PHE A 122 1.42 18.54 -13.56
C PHE A 122 2.70 19.23 -14.04
N ARG A 123 2.87 19.45 -15.35
CA ARG A 123 3.94 20.32 -15.86
C ARG A 123 3.75 21.80 -15.50
N GLN A 124 2.57 22.22 -15.07
CA GLN A 124 2.26 23.59 -14.65
C GLN A 124 2.33 23.79 -13.14
N ILE A 125 2.57 22.72 -12.40
CA ILE A 125 2.62 22.69 -10.94
C ILE A 125 4.01 22.24 -10.53
N ASP A 126 4.71 23.04 -9.73
CA ASP A 126 5.97 22.62 -9.14
C ASP A 126 5.70 21.54 -8.07
N PRO A 127 6.24 20.34 -8.23
CA PRO A 127 6.08 19.31 -7.22
C PRO A 127 6.76 19.72 -5.93
N VAL A 128 5.99 19.83 -4.86
CA VAL A 128 6.52 20.20 -3.54
C VAL A 128 7.30 19.05 -2.95
N ALA A 129 8.44 19.33 -2.33
CA ALA A 129 9.22 18.32 -1.63
C ALA A 129 8.44 17.74 -0.45
N VAL A 130 8.48 16.42 -0.31
CA VAL A 130 7.86 15.68 0.80
C VAL A 130 8.97 15.15 1.69
N GLU A 131 9.03 15.63 2.92
CA GLU A 131 9.95 15.14 3.94
C GLU A 131 9.23 14.13 4.83
N ARG A 132 9.80 12.93 4.97
CA ARG A 132 9.29 11.91 5.89
C ARG A 132 10.08 11.98 7.19
N PHE A 133 9.38 11.91 8.31
CA PHE A 133 9.98 11.91 9.64
C PHE A 133 9.32 10.86 10.54
N SER A 134 9.97 10.56 11.64
CA SER A 134 9.40 9.76 12.70
C SER A 134 9.85 10.29 14.06
N PHE A 135 9.05 10.02 15.08
CA PHE A 135 9.38 10.35 16.47
C PHE A 135 8.81 9.29 17.41
N LYS A 136 9.23 9.31 18.66
CA LYS A 136 8.69 8.43 19.69
C LYS A 136 7.42 9.03 20.28
N GLY A 137 6.32 8.29 20.14
CA GLY A 137 5.02 8.59 20.75
C GLY A 137 4.87 7.99 22.13
N ALA A 138 3.63 7.77 22.55
CA ALA A 138 3.32 7.12 23.81
C ALA A 138 3.94 5.70 23.85
N ASP A 139 4.34 5.29 25.04
CA ASP A 139 4.93 3.96 25.31
C ASP A 139 6.17 3.59 24.46
N GLY A 140 6.77 4.60 23.80
CA GLY A 140 7.94 4.43 22.96
C GLY A 140 7.66 3.93 21.54
N ASP A 141 6.42 3.84 21.13
CA ASP A 141 6.02 3.50 19.77
C ASP A 141 6.50 4.53 18.75
N THR A 142 6.82 4.07 17.55
CA THR A 142 7.27 4.96 16.49
C THR A 142 6.08 5.54 15.73
N VAL A 143 5.92 6.85 15.80
CA VAL A 143 4.94 7.61 15.01
C VAL A 143 5.61 8.14 13.75
N TRP A 144 4.96 7.95 12.62
CA TRP A 144 5.42 8.41 11.31
C TRP A 144 4.59 9.59 10.83
N GLY A 145 5.24 10.51 10.12
CA GLY A 145 4.60 11.67 9.53
C GLY A 145 5.28 12.15 8.26
N GLN A 146 4.59 13.03 7.55
CA GLN A 146 5.09 13.68 6.34
C GLN A 146 4.92 15.18 6.49
N VAL A 147 5.90 15.95 6.03
CA VAL A 147 5.83 17.40 5.89
C VAL A 147 5.93 17.77 4.43
N ILE A 148 4.99 18.60 3.99
CA ILE A 148 5.00 19.23 2.68
C ILE A 148 5.22 20.71 2.90
N LYS A 149 6.27 21.27 2.33
CA LYS A 149 6.57 22.69 2.45
C LYS A 149 7.08 23.24 1.14
N PRO A 150 6.75 24.50 0.80
CA PRO A 150 7.36 25.18 -0.33
C PRO A 150 8.86 25.33 -0.14
N ASP A 151 9.62 25.28 -1.23
CA ASP A 151 11.05 25.56 -1.18
C ASP A 151 11.30 26.96 -0.63
N GLY A 152 12.30 27.10 0.24
CA GLY A 152 12.63 28.37 0.86
C GLY A 152 11.61 28.91 1.87
N ALA A 153 10.67 28.10 2.35
CA ALA A 153 9.71 28.51 3.38
C ALA A 153 10.44 29.09 4.59
N PRO A 154 10.14 30.33 5.02
CA PRO A 154 10.82 30.99 6.12
C PRO A 154 10.52 30.27 7.45
N LYS A 155 11.45 30.44 8.42
CA LYS A 155 11.22 29.97 9.79
C LYS A 155 9.99 30.66 10.39
N GLY A 156 9.08 29.86 10.98
CA GLY A 156 7.84 30.38 11.56
C GLY A 156 6.67 30.45 10.57
N THR A 157 6.81 29.88 9.35
CA THR A 157 5.68 29.72 8.44
C THR A 157 4.53 28.97 9.12
N PRO A 158 3.29 29.48 9.05
CA PRO A 158 2.12 28.79 9.60
C PRO A 158 1.99 27.38 9.02
N THR A 159 1.69 26.42 9.87
CA THR A 159 1.58 25.00 9.50
C THR A 159 0.19 24.47 9.80
N ALA A 160 -0.44 23.81 8.81
CA ALA A 160 -1.64 23.02 9.04
C ALA A 160 -1.22 21.62 9.49
N TYR A 161 -1.73 21.19 10.64
CA TYR A 161 -1.52 19.84 11.15
C TYR A 161 -2.75 18.98 10.84
N LEU A 162 -2.54 17.93 10.06
CA LEU A 162 -3.59 17.00 9.65
C LEU A 162 -3.35 15.65 10.30
N VAL A 163 -4.39 15.13 10.95
CA VAL A 163 -4.39 13.79 11.56
C VAL A 163 -5.40 12.93 10.82
N HIS A 164 -4.96 11.80 10.30
CA HIS A 164 -5.88 10.86 9.67
C HIS A 164 -6.81 10.19 10.67
N GLY A 165 -7.94 9.72 10.19
CA GLY A 165 -8.86 8.88 10.95
C GLY A 165 -8.80 7.41 10.53
N GLY A 166 -9.69 6.60 11.11
CA GLY A 166 -9.91 5.31 10.56
C GLY A 166 -9.85 4.04 11.38
N PRO A 167 -9.20 3.87 12.54
CA PRO A 167 -8.04 4.50 13.17
C PRO A 167 -6.71 4.17 12.50
N GLN A 168 -6.65 3.15 11.66
CA GLN A 168 -5.44 2.71 10.94
C GLN A 168 -5.43 3.30 9.52
N GLY A 169 -4.35 3.94 9.14
CA GLY A 169 -4.20 4.51 7.82
C GLY A 169 -3.10 5.55 7.73
N SER A 170 -3.00 6.17 6.57
CA SER A 170 -2.20 7.38 6.30
C SER A 170 -2.83 8.16 5.15
N PHE A 171 -2.46 9.45 5.03
CA PHE A 171 -2.81 10.23 3.85
C PHE A 171 -1.97 9.84 2.65
#